data_e3b7944f141fa0165f8f7da9ce609fee
#
_entry.id   e3b7944f141fa0165f8f7da9ce609fee
#
_cell.length_a   1.000
_cell.length_b   1.000
_cell.length_c   1.000
_cell.angle_alpha   90.00
_cell.angle_beta   90.00
_cell.angle_gamma   90.00
#
_symmetry.space_group_name_H-M   'P 1'
#
loop_
_entity.id
_entity.type
_entity.pdbx_description
1 polymer ?
#
loop_
_entity_poly.entity_id
_entity_poly.type
_entity_poly.pdbx_seq_one_letter_code
_entity_poly.pdbx_strand_id
1 'polypeptide(L)'
;MSKSDFFETLWARMAQQGDFPTLQYCVDNIFKTLNADLTVGEMATSVLSDFSLSQKVIRLANSAMYRSFGGEVTTVSRAILVLGVEAISHLTLGIQLLDYFHGVAPNRPQATRALQRALVAGEITRALSQARGINEGEEAVVCTLMHHMSRLLVVFYFPEEWERVEAMCAAHPMTENEACQEVLGVSMVEIAEAAARKWRLPGLIAHAMKPRALSTDTVLETHSDWLAAIAQVSAQAAATMVRDGNQASVEALLLSHAKVLGLDASDVSVAVRQAEVLNASIVESESPAQDATTLAHGARPDNVL
;
A
#
# COMPACT_ATOMS: atom_id res chain seq x y z
N MET A 1 -25.62 -3.93 13.30
CA MET A 1 -24.93 -5.16 13.77
C MET A 1 -24.36 -4.86 15.15
N SER A 2 -24.37 -5.81 16.11
CA SER A 2 -23.68 -5.57 17.39
C SER A 2 -22.16 -5.68 17.20
N LYS A 3 -21.37 -5.07 18.09
CA LYS A 3 -19.91 -5.17 18.06
C LYS A 3 -19.42 -6.63 18.14
N SER A 4 -20.07 -7.46 18.96
CA SER A 4 -19.73 -8.88 19.09
C SER A 4 -19.98 -9.62 17.77
N ASP A 5 -21.17 -9.40 17.18
CA ASP A 5 -21.57 -10.06 15.93
C ASP A 5 -20.63 -9.67 14.78
N PHE A 6 -20.18 -8.42 14.75
CA PHE A 6 -19.22 -7.96 13.74
C PHE A 6 -17.91 -8.76 13.82
N PHE A 7 -17.30 -8.83 15.02
CA PHE A 7 -16.03 -9.52 15.16
C PHE A 7 -16.15 -11.02 14.96
N GLU A 8 -17.22 -11.66 15.44
CA GLU A 8 -17.48 -13.08 15.19
C GLU A 8 -17.62 -13.35 13.69
N THR A 9 -18.39 -12.51 12.99
CA THR A 9 -18.56 -12.62 11.52
C THR A 9 -17.24 -12.38 10.80
N LEU A 10 -16.47 -11.36 11.18
CA LEU A 10 -15.17 -11.05 10.57
C LEU A 10 -14.22 -12.26 10.67
N TRP A 11 -14.06 -12.80 11.88
CA TRP A 11 -13.15 -13.93 12.09
C TRP A 11 -13.64 -15.22 11.42
N ALA A 12 -14.95 -15.43 11.35
CA ALA A 12 -15.54 -16.56 10.63
C ALA A 12 -15.33 -16.45 9.12
N ARG A 13 -15.57 -15.27 8.54
CA ARG A 13 -15.33 -15.01 7.10
C ARG A 13 -13.85 -15.17 6.73
N MET A 14 -12.94 -14.66 7.57
CA MET A 14 -11.50 -14.85 7.39
C MET A 14 -11.11 -16.33 7.40
N ALA A 15 -11.63 -17.11 8.36
CA ALA A 15 -11.35 -18.54 8.44
C ALA A 15 -11.89 -19.34 7.25
N GLN A 16 -13.01 -18.92 6.66
CA GLN A 16 -13.62 -19.58 5.50
C GLN A 16 -12.97 -19.22 4.18
N GLN A 17 -12.55 -17.97 3.99
CA GLN A 17 -11.97 -17.45 2.74
C GLN A 17 -10.45 -17.62 2.67
N GLY A 18 -9.86 -18.27 3.63
CA GLY A 18 -8.43 -18.32 3.87
C GLY A 18 -8.06 -17.27 4.92
N ASP A 19 -7.64 -17.76 6.08
CA ASP A 19 -7.09 -16.89 7.13
C ASP A 19 -5.99 -16.02 6.51
N PHE A 20 -5.77 -14.81 7.00
CA PHE A 20 -4.61 -13.99 6.64
C PHE A 20 -3.27 -14.63 7.13
N PRO A 21 -3.00 -15.93 6.88
CA PRO A 21 -1.71 -16.52 7.22
C PRO A 21 -0.60 -15.84 6.42
N THR A 22 -0.97 -15.36 5.23
CA THR A 22 -0.08 -14.61 4.37
C THR A 22 0.32 -13.28 5.00
N LEU A 23 -0.56 -12.60 5.76
CA LEU A 23 -0.19 -11.35 6.39
C LEU A 23 0.72 -11.56 7.59
N GLN A 24 0.44 -12.53 8.44
CA GLN A 24 1.35 -12.89 9.53
C GLN A 24 2.68 -13.41 9.00
N TYR A 25 2.64 -14.24 7.96
CA TYR A 25 3.83 -14.72 7.26
C TYR A 25 4.59 -13.56 6.57
N CYS A 26 3.89 -12.59 5.96
CA CYS A 26 4.51 -11.42 5.36
C CYS A 26 5.08 -10.48 6.41
N VAL A 27 4.37 -10.23 7.51
CA VAL A 27 4.86 -9.44 8.64
C VAL A 27 6.05 -10.15 9.30
N ASP A 28 5.96 -11.44 9.54
CA ASP A 28 7.07 -12.24 10.09
C ASP A 28 8.27 -12.30 9.14
N ASN A 29 8.05 -12.36 7.82
CA ASN A 29 9.11 -12.32 6.83
C ASN A 29 9.71 -10.93 6.68
N ILE A 30 8.93 -9.86 6.78
CA ILE A 30 9.46 -8.49 6.84
C ILE A 30 10.34 -8.36 8.08
N PHE A 31 9.86 -8.76 9.27
CA PHE A 31 10.68 -8.69 10.47
C PHE A 31 11.91 -9.59 10.41
N LYS A 32 11.83 -10.75 9.76
CA LYS A 32 13.00 -11.60 9.50
C LYS A 32 13.94 -10.97 8.48
N THR A 33 13.40 -10.31 7.44
CA THR A 33 14.19 -9.62 6.42
C THR A 33 14.85 -8.37 6.98
N LEU A 34 14.17 -7.62 7.84
CA LEU A 34 14.69 -6.48 8.58
C LEU A 34 15.80 -6.86 9.57
N ASN A 35 15.74 -8.08 10.10
CA ASN A 35 16.72 -8.60 11.06
C ASN A 35 17.76 -9.57 10.44
N ALA A 36 17.67 -9.88 9.15
CA ALA A 36 18.62 -10.74 8.43
C ALA A 36 19.37 -9.92 7.39
N ASP A 37 20.68 -10.08 7.36
CA ASP A 37 21.55 -9.58 6.28
C ASP A 37 21.27 -10.40 4.98
N LEU A 38 20.08 -10.19 4.39
CA LEU A 38 19.77 -10.82 3.11
C LEU A 38 20.68 -10.28 2.02
N THR A 39 21.39 -11.19 1.38
CA THR A 39 22.23 -10.85 0.25
C THR A 39 21.35 -10.53 -0.97
N VAL A 40 21.86 -9.67 -1.87
CA VAL A 40 21.21 -9.36 -3.16
C VAL A 40 20.87 -10.63 -3.93
N GLY A 41 21.70 -11.68 -3.79
CA GLY A 41 21.50 -12.98 -4.46
C GLY A 41 20.29 -13.76 -3.93
N GLU A 42 20.09 -13.81 -2.62
CA GLU A 42 18.96 -14.49 -2.00
C GLU A 42 17.64 -13.79 -2.35
N MET A 43 17.64 -12.45 -2.33
CA MET A 43 16.49 -11.66 -2.74
C MET A 43 16.20 -11.83 -4.24
N ALA A 44 17.22 -11.81 -5.11
CA ALA A 44 17.04 -12.05 -6.54
C ALA A 44 16.42 -13.42 -6.82
N THR A 45 16.86 -14.45 -6.08
CA THR A 45 16.31 -15.80 -6.20
C THR A 45 14.83 -15.83 -5.81
N SER A 46 14.46 -15.14 -4.72
CA SER A 46 13.07 -15.03 -4.28
C SER A 46 12.20 -14.30 -5.30
N VAL A 47 12.66 -13.19 -5.85
CA VAL A 47 11.94 -12.42 -6.88
C VAL A 47 11.83 -13.21 -8.19
N LEU A 48 12.88 -13.93 -8.59
CA LEU A 48 12.89 -14.73 -9.82
C LEU A 48 11.97 -15.96 -9.76
N SER A 49 11.59 -16.40 -8.56
CA SER A 49 10.62 -17.49 -8.41
C SER A 49 9.20 -17.11 -8.86
N ASP A 50 8.93 -15.80 -9.01
CA ASP A 50 7.66 -15.26 -9.49
C ASP A 50 7.90 -14.37 -10.72
N PHE A 51 7.38 -14.85 -11.89
CA PHE A 51 7.54 -14.14 -13.16
C PHE A 51 6.86 -12.76 -13.16
N SER A 52 5.67 -12.64 -12.59
CA SER A 52 4.93 -11.37 -12.50
C SER A 52 5.69 -10.35 -11.65
N LEU A 53 6.20 -10.79 -10.50
CA LEU A 53 7.01 -9.97 -9.62
C LEU A 53 8.31 -9.53 -10.30
N SER A 54 9.01 -10.44 -10.98
CA SER A 54 10.24 -10.15 -11.74
C SER A 54 10.01 -9.06 -12.79
N GLN A 55 8.92 -9.16 -13.56
CA GLN A 55 8.55 -8.16 -14.57
C GLN A 55 8.26 -6.79 -13.94
N LYS A 56 7.48 -6.75 -12.87
CA LYS A 56 7.12 -5.49 -12.17
C LYS A 56 8.36 -4.81 -11.59
N VAL A 57 9.28 -5.58 -11.00
CA VAL A 57 10.55 -5.08 -10.45
C VAL A 57 11.44 -4.47 -11.55
N ILE A 58 11.61 -5.17 -12.68
CA ILE A 58 12.42 -4.68 -13.80
C ILE A 58 11.78 -3.42 -14.42
N ARG A 59 10.47 -3.39 -14.59
CA ARG A 59 9.76 -2.20 -15.10
C ARG A 59 9.94 -0.99 -14.19
N LEU A 60 9.83 -1.18 -12.87
CA LEU A 60 10.03 -0.10 -11.90
C LEU A 60 11.46 0.43 -11.97
N ALA A 61 12.47 -0.44 -12.01
CA ALA A 61 13.88 -0.03 -12.16
C ALA A 61 14.15 0.73 -13.47
N ASN A 62 13.40 0.45 -14.53
CA ASN A 62 13.49 1.15 -15.81
C ASN A 62 12.59 2.38 -15.94
N SER A 63 11.82 2.73 -14.91
CA SER A 63 11.02 3.95 -14.92
C SER A 63 11.92 5.20 -15.06
N ALA A 64 11.34 6.30 -15.57
CA ALA A 64 12.10 7.53 -15.87
C ALA A 64 12.91 8.04 -14.66
N MET A 65 12.44 7.76 -13.47
CA MET A 65 13.06 8.18 -12.22
C MET A 65 14.36 7.44 -11.90
N TYR A 66 14.40 6.12 -12.11
CA TYR A 66 15.56 5.29 -11.77
C TYR A 66 16.55 5.15 -12.92
N ARG A 67 16.17 5.47 -14.16
CA ARG A 67 17.05 5.42 -15.34
C ARG A 67 18.31 6.27 -15.21
N SER A 68 18.24 7.38 -14.51
CA SER A 68 19.38 8.27 -14.30
C SER A 68 20.46 7.63 -13.41
N PHE A 69 20.12 6.62 -12.60
CA PHE A 69 21.04 5.98 -11.66
C PHE A 69 21.64 4.67 -12.16
N GLY A 70 20.97 3.94 -13.08
CA GLY A 70 21.37 2.59 -13.45
C GLY A 70 21.48 2.29 -14.95
N GLY A 71 21.08 3.20 -15.83
CA GLY A 71 20.92 2.90 -17.24
C GLY A 71 19.79 1.88 -17.48
N GLU A 72 19.85 1.12 -18.58
CA GLU A 72 18.88 0.07 -18.88
C GLU A 72 19.10 -1.15 -17.97
N VAL A 73 18.05 -1.55 -17.24
CA VAL A 73 18.06 -2.66 -16.30
C VAL A 73 17.35 -3.85 -16.92
N THR A 74 18.09 -4.94 -17.14
CA THR A 74 17.60 -6.15 -17.79
C THR A 74 17.55 -7.36 -16.87
N THR A 75 18.10 -7.26 -15.64
CA THR A 75 18.14 -8.36 -14.67
C THR A 75 17.56 -7.93 -13.33
N VAL A 76 16.97 -8.89 -12.61
CA VAL A 76 16.43 -8.68 -11.26
C VAL A 76 17.53 -8.24 -10.28
N SER A 77 18.70 -8.89 -10.33
CA SER A 77 19.82 -8.50 -9.45
C SER A 77 20.26 -7.04 -9.65
N ARG A 78 20.27 -6.57 -10.91
CA ARG A 78 20.58 -5.17 -11.20
C ARG A 78 19.43 -4.22 -10.79
N ALA A 79 18.18 -4.66 -10.94
CA ALA A 79 17.04 -3.94 -10.44
C ALA A 79 17.12 -3.75 -8.92
N ILE A 80 17.49 -4.80 -8.17
CA ILE A 80 17.70 -4.74 -6.72
C ILE A 80 18.82 -3.75 -6.36
N LEU A 81 19.91 -3.74 -7.10
CA LEU A 81 21.01 -2.77 -6.87
C LEU A 81 20.62 -1.32 -7.14
N VAL A 82 19.75 -1.09 -8.13
CA VAL A 82 19.27 0.26 -8.49
C VAL A 82 18.19 0.76 -7.54
N LEU A 83 17.26 -0.11 -7.15
CA LEU A 83 16.14 0.22 -6.28
C LEU A 83 16.48 0.13 -4.80
N GLY A 84 17.45 -0.70 -4.45
CA GLY A 84 17.76 -1.11 -3.08
C GLY A 84 16.95 -2.31 -2.62
N VAL A 85 17.54 -3.11 -1.72
CA VAL A 85 16.92 -4.32 -1.13
C VAL A 85 15.59 -3.98 -0.46
N GLU A 86 15.55 -2.85 0.24
CA GLU A 86 14.37 -2.36 0.96
C GLU A 86 13.19 -2.05 0.04
N ALA A 87 13.42 -1.27 -1.02
CA ALA A 87 12.38 -0.93 -1.98
C ALA A 87 11.80 -2.19 -2.64
N ILE A 88 12.64 -3.18 -2.92
CA ILE A 88 12.20 -4.48 -3.45
C ILE A 88 11.39 -5.26 -2.41
N SER A 89 11.81 -5.28 -1.14
CA SER A 89 11.07 -5.98 -0.07
C SER A 89 9.67 -5.40 0.08
N HIS A 90 9.54 -4.08 0.10
CA HIS A 90 8.24 -3.39 0.18
C HIS A 90 7.38 -3.62 -1.06
N LEU A 91 7.97 -3.55 -2.25
CA LEU A 91 7.28 -3.83 -3.50
C LEU A 91 6.78 -5.28 -3.54
N THR A 92 7.63 -6.25 -3.15
CA THR A 92 7.29 -7.67 -3.09
C THR A 92 6.13 -7.92 -2.13
N LEU A 93 6.16 -7.32 -0.95
CA LEU A 93 5.07 -7.38 0.01
C LEU A 93 3.78 -6.80 -0.57
N GLY A 94 3.86 -5.61 -1.15
CA GLY A 94 2.72 -4.94 -1.75
C GLY A 94 2.10 -5.76 -2.87
N ILE A 95 2.92 -6.36 -3.74
CA ILE A 95 2.46 -7.20 -4.84
C ILE A 95 1.87 -8.51 -4.32
N GLN A 96 2.48 -9.17 -3.33
CA GLN A 96 1.92 -10.38 -2.73
C GLN A 96 0.59 -10.12 -2.04
N LEU A 97 0.44 -8.98 -1.37
CA LEU A 97 -0.85 -8.55 -0.85
C LEU A 97 -1.87 -8.33 -1.98
N LEU A 98 -1.48 -7.66 -3.07
CA LEU A 98 -2.33 -7.47 -4.25
C LEU A 98 -2.75 -8.81 -4.87
N ASP A 99 -1.82 -9.71 -5.13
CA ASP A 99 -2.10 -11.00 -5.76
C ASP A 99 -2.99 -11.89 -4.88
N TYR A 100 -2.75 -11.89 -3.57
CA TYR A 100 -3.63 -12.58 -2.61
C TYR A 100 -5.06 -12.03 -2.69
N PHE A 101 -5.21 -10.73 -2.67
CA PHE A 101 -6.51 -10.09 -2.70
C PHE A 101 -7.20 -10.18 -4.07
N HIS A 102 -6.47 -10.18 -5.17
CA HIS A 102 -7.02 -10.49 -6.49
C HIS A 102 -7.56 -11.93 -6.58
N GLY A 103 -6.90 -12.88 -5.93
CA GLY A 103 -7.37 -14.26 -5.85
C GLY A 103 -8.65 -14.42 -5.04
N VAL A 104 -8.81 -13.63 -3.97
CA VAL A 104 -9.97 -13.71 -3.05
C VAL A 104 -11.15 -12.85 -3.53
N ALA A 105 -10.91 -11.76 -4.25
CA ALA A 105 -11.94 -10.83 -4.69
C ALA A 105 -11.72 -10.31 -6.13
N PRO A 106 -11.75 -11.19 -7.14
CA PRO A 106 -11.61 -10.78 -8.52
C PRO A 106 -12.72 -9.78 -8.88
N ASN A 107 -12.36 -8.68 -9.54
CA ASN A 107 -13.27 -7.63 -10.03
C ASN A 107 -13.94 -6.74 -8.97
N ARG A 108 -13.30 -6.44 -7.85
CA ARG A 108 -13.82 -5.48 -6.87
C ARG A 108 -13.03 -4.16 -6.91
N PRO A 109 -13.53 -3.12 -7.58
CA PRO A 109 -12.81 -1.82 -7.70
C PRO A 109 -12.46 -1.18 -6.36
N GLN A 110 -13.29 -1.37 -5.31
CA GLN A 110 -13.04 -0.85 -3.98
C GLN A 110 -11.82 -1.51 -3.33
N ALA A 111 -11.68 -2.82 -3.49
CA ALA A 111 -10.55 -3.59 -2.96
C ALA A 111 -9.24 -3.16 -3.62
N THR A 112 -9.24 -3.03 -4.95
CA THR A 112 -8.12 -2.54 -5.72
C THR A 112 -7.70 -1.13 -5.28
N ARG A 113 -8.66 -0.19 -5.16
CA ARG A 113 -8.37 1.17 -4.67
C ARG A 113 -7.84 1.19 -3.24
N ALA A 114 -8.36 0.33 -2.36
CA ALA A 114 -7.89 0.28 -0.97
C ALA A 114 -6.43 -0.20 -0.89
N LEU A 115 -6.05 -1.19 -1.70
CA LEU A 115 -4.68 -1.68 -1.81
C LEU A 115 -3.76 -0.64 -2.45
N GLN A 116 -4.19 -0.04 -3.56
CA GLN A 116 -3.46 1.03 -4.22
C GLN A 116 -3.14 2.17 -3.24
N ARG A 117 -4.12 2.60 -2.43
CA ARG A 117 -3.89 3.59 -1.36
C ARG A 117 -2.82 3.14 -0.36
N ALA A 118 -2.85 1.87 0.07
CA ALA A 118 -1.88 1.35 1.02
C ALA A 118 -0.46 1.35 0.44
N LEU A 119 -0.30 0.93 -0.83
CA LEU A 119 1.00 0.90 -1.52
C LEU A 119 1.56 2.30 -1.78
N VAL A 120 0.72 3.21 -2.27
CA VAL A 120 1.10 4.62 -2.50
C VAL A 120 1.47 5.30 -1.18
N ALA A 121 0.75 5.04 -0.08
CA ALA A 121 1.10 5.53 1.24
C ALA A 121 2.45 5.00 1.74
N GLY A 122 2.70 3.71 1.54
CA GLY A 122 3.98 3.07 1.86
C GLY A 122 5.15 3.72 1.10
N GLU A 123 4.97 4.01 -0.19
CA GLU A 123 5.99 4.68 -1.02
C GLU A 123 6.24 6.13 -0.55
N ILE A 124 5.19 6.89 -0.25
CA ILE A 124 5.33 8.24 0.34
C ILE A 124 6.14 8.17 1.63
N THR A 125 5.77 7.27 2.54
CA THR A 125 6.47 7.09 3.82
C THR A 125 7.93 6.71 3.60
N ARG A 126 8.22 5.77 2.71
CA ARG A 126 9.58 5.34 2.39
C ARG A 126 10.44 6.51 1.94
N ALA A 127 9.92 7.32 1.02
CA ALA A 127 10.65 8.48 0.50
C ALA A 127 10.88 9.55 1.58
N LEU A 128 9.86 9.85 2.39
CA LEU A 128 9.95 10.85 3.47
C LEU A 128 10.86 10.41 4.62
N SER A 129 11.03 9.13 4.86
CA SER A 129 11.85 8.61 5.96
C SER A 129 13.30 8.33 5.61
N GLN A 130 13.70 8.43 4.33
CA GLN A 130 15.08 8.18 3.88
C GLN A 130 16.13 9.01 4.62
N ALA A 131 15.82 10.25 5.00
CA ALA A 131 16.73 11.13 5.71
C ALA A 131 16.98 10.71 7.18
N ARG A 132 16.13 9.86 7.75
CA ARG A 132 16.21 9.44 9.16
C ARG A 132 17.03 8.18 9.42
N GLY A 133 17.39 7.45 8.37
CA GLY A 133 18.13 6.19 8.47
C GLY A 133 17.29 4.96 8.09
N ILE A 134 18.01 3.88 7.76
CA ILE A 134 17.41 2.68 7.15
C ILE A 134 16.37 2.02 8.08
N ASN A 135 16.74 1.73 9.32
CA ASN A 135 15.88 1.01 10.26
C ASN A 135 14.59 1.78 10.60
N GLU A 136 14.68 3.09 10.80
CA GLU A 136 13.54 3.94 11.11
C GLU A 136 12.59 4.06 9.90
N GLY A 137 13.15 4.09 8.68
CA GLY A 137 12.41 4.11 7.44
C GLY A 137 11.59 2.84 7.23
N GLU A 138 12.16 1.68 7.51
CA GLU A 138 11.48 0.39 7.38
C GLU A 138 10.35 0.24 8.39
N GLU A 139 10.57 0.60 9.65
CA GLU A 139 9.52 0.61 10.69
C GLU A 139 8.36 1.54 10.27
N ALA A 140 8.67 2.72 9.72
CA ALA A 140 7.67 3.67 9.27
C ALA A 140 6.81 3.10 8.13
N VAL A 141 7.41 2.42 7.16
CA VAL A 141 6.68 1.78 6.05
C VAL A 141 5.78 0.66 6.56
N VAL A 142 6.28 -0.22 7.43
CA VAL A 142 5.47 -1.28 8.04
C VAL A 142 4.29 -0.68 8.81
N CYS A 143 4.53 0.34 9.63
CA CYS A 143 3.47 1.05 10.36
C CYS A 143 2.42 1.64 9.42
N THR A 144 2.86 2.23 8.29
CA THR A 144 1.96 2.81 7.28
C THR A 144 1.12 1.74 6.57
N LEU A 145 1.70 0.62 6.17
CA LEU A 145 0.94 -0.48 5.57
C LEU A 145 -0.09 -1.04 6.56
N MET A 146 0.31 -1.23 7.81
CA MET A 146 -0.58 -1.73 8.86
C MET A 146 -1.66 -0.71 9.26
N HIS A 147 -1.42 0.59 9.08
CA HIS A 147 -2.44 1.64 9.28
C HIS A 147 -3.66 1.44 8.36
N HIS A 148 -3.47 0.91 7.15
CA HIS A 148 -4.56 0.61 6.22
C HIS A 148 -5.35 -0.67 6.56
N MET A 149 -4.89 -1.46 7.55
CA MET A 149 -5.43 -2.78 7.83
C MET A 149 -6.92 -2.78 8.16
N SER A 150 -7.38 -1.85 8.98
CA SER A 150 -8.81 -1.77 9.35
C SER A 150 -9.70 -1.59 8.11
N ARG A 151 -9.30 -0.70 7.19
CA ARG A 151 -10.00 -0.48 5.93
C ARG A 151 -10.00 -1.73 5.06
N LEU A 152 -8.83 -2.36 4.90
CA LEU A 152 -8.69 -3.57 4.09
C LEU A 152 -9.60 -4.68 4.62
N LEU A 153 -9.64 -4.90 5.93
CA LEU A 153 -10.54 -5.88 6.54
C LEU A 153 -12.01 -5.63 6.21
N VAL A 154 -12.47 -4.37 6.31
CA VAL A 154 -13.87 -4.04 5.98
C VAL A 154 -14.13 -4.18 4.49
N VAL A 155 -13.29 -3.62 3.64
CA VAL A 155 -13.45 -3.67 2.17
C VAL A 155 -13.52 -5.11 1.65
N PHE A 156 -12.71 -6.00 2.23
CA PHE A 156 -12.64 -7.41 1.78
C PHE A 156 -13.75 -8.27 2.34
N TYR A 157 -14.01 -8.17 3.63
CA TYR A 157 -14.93 -9.10 4.30
C TYR A 157 -16.35 -8.56 4.44
N PHE A 158 -16.55 -7.24 4.24
CA PHE A 158 -17.84 -6.55 4.32
C PHE A 158 -18.04 -5.58 3.15
N PRO A 159 -17.95 -6.04 1.89
CA PRO A 159 -17.98 -5.16 0.72
C PRO A 159 -19.28 -4.35 0.58
N GLU A 160 -20.43 -4.95 0.86
CA GLU A 160 -21.74 -4.26 0.78
C GLU A 160 -21.86 -3.19 1.87
N GLU A 161 -21.34 -3.47 3.06
CA GLU A 161 -21.28 -2.51 4.15
C GLU A 161 -20.30 -1.38 3.83
N TRP A 162 -19.18 -1.70 3.17
CA TRP A 162 -18.21 -0.70 2.75
C TRP A 162 -18.79 0.27 1.71
N GLU A 163 -19.59 -0.21 0.75
CA GLU A 163 -20.30 0.66 -0.19
C GLU A 163 -21.21 1.65 0.53
N ARG A 164 -21.88 1.22 1.61
CA ARG A 164 -22.68 2.12 2.44
C ARG A 164 -21.82 3.14 3.20
N VAL A 165 -20.67 2.74 3.70
CA VAL A 165 -19.70 3.64 4.34
C VAL A 165 -19.24 4.72 3.35
N GLU A 166 -18.84 4.33 2.13
CA GLU A 166 -18.43 5.28 1.07
C GLU A 166 -19.57 6.23 0.70
N ALA A 167 -20.79 5.71 0.55
CA ALA A 167 -21.97 6.52 0.24
C ALA A 167 -22.29 7.54 1.36
N MET A 168 -22.16 7.15 2.62
CA MET A 168 -22.34 8.07 3.76
C MET A 168 -21.28 9.15 3.79
N CYS A 169 -20.01 8.82 3.60
CA CYS A 169 -18.92 9.80 3.54
C CYS A 169 -19.07 10.78 2.35
N ALA A 170 -19.68 10.33 1.24
CA ALA A 170 -19.95 11.18 0.10
C ALA A 170 -21.15 12.13 0.32
N ALA A 171 -22.14 11.69 1.09
CA ALA A 171 -23.37 12.45 1.34
C ALA A 171 -23.27 13.42 2.54
N HIS A 172 -22.38 13.13 3.50
CA HIS A 172 -22.27 13.87 4.75
C HIS A 172 -20.81 14.19 5.07
N PRO A 173 -20.54 15.33 5.76
CA PRO A 173 -19.18 15.68 6.23
C PRO A 173 -18.81 14.84 7.45
N MET A 174 -18.51 13.55 7.22
CA MET A 174 -18.10 12.58 8.23
C MET A 174 -16.87 11.80 7.80
N THR A 175 -16.14 11.29 8.76
CA THR A 175 -14.97 10.43 8.53
C THR A 175 -15.38 8.99 8.27
N GLU A 176 -14.53 8.22 7.61
CA GLU A 176 -14.73 6.77 7.47
C GLU A 176 -14.87 6.07 8.83
N ASN A 177 -14.18 6.58 9.87
CA ASN A 177 -14.29 6.04 11.22
C ASN A 177 -15.71 6.19 11.80
N GLU A 178 -16.31 7.37 11.62
CA GLU A 178 -17.69 7.65 12.05
C GLU A 178 -18.69 6.86 11.22
N ALA A 179 -18.54 6.83 9.91
CA ALA A 179 -19.42 6.07 9.02
C ALA A 179 -19.36 4.55 9.31
N CYS A 180 -18.18 3.99 9.60
CA CYS A 180 -18.06 2.61 10.06
C CYS A 180 -18.80 2.36 11.37
N GLN A 181 -18.71 3.27 12.32
CA GLN A 181 -19.46 3.17 13.58
C GLN A 181 -20.97 3.10 13.34
N GLU A 182 -21.50 3.87 12.41
CA GLU A 182 -22.93 3.87 12.08
C GLU A 182 -23.36 2.63 11.29
N VAL A 183 -22.59 2.23 10.29
CA VAL A 183 -22.95 1.12 9.39
C VAL A 183 -22.70 -0.24 10.00
N LEU A 184 -21.54 -0.40 10.66
CA LEU A 184 -21.06 -1.69 11.16
C LEU A 184 -21.26 -1.86 12.67
N GLY A 185 -21.54 -0.77 13.41
CA GLY A 185 -21.58 -0.77 14.87
C GLY A 185 -20.20 -0.83 15.54
N VAL A 186 -19.13 -0.67 14.75
CA VAL A 186 -17.74 -0.64 15.20
C VAL A 186 -16.96 0.44 14.45
N SER A 187 -16.04 1.10 15.15
CA SER A 187 -15.15 2.09 14.57
C SER A 187 -13.90 1.44 13.95
N MET A 188 -13.23 2.16 13.05
CA MET A 188 -11.93 1.74 12.50
C MET A 188 -10.88 1.53 13.60
N VAL A 189 -10.92 2.34 14.66
CA VAL A 189 -10.03 2.21 15.81
C VAL A 189 -10.25 0.88 16.53
N GLU A 190 -11.51 0.50 16.75
CA GLU A 190 -11.85 -0.77 17.40
C GLU A 190 -11.45 -1.97 16.55
N ILE A 191 -11.59 -1.86 15.22
CA ILE A 191 -11.13 -2.89 14.28
C ILE A 191 -9.60 -3.02 14.34
N ALA A 192 -8.86 -1.91 14.33
CA ALA A 192 -7.40 -1.89 14.47
C ALA A 192 -6.95 -2.57 15.77
N GLU A 193 -7.60 -2.24 16.89
CA GLU A 193 -7.29 -2.83 18.19
C GLU A 193 -7.58 -4.33 18.26
N ALA A 194 -8.70 -4.75 17.68
CA ALA A 194 -9.05 -6.17 17.64
C ALA A 194 -8.08 -6.96 16.76
N ALA A 195 -7.72 -6.42 15.59
CA ALA A 195 -6.73 -7.02 14.70
C ALA A 195 -5.35 -7.10 15.36
N ALA A 196 -4.88 -6.02 15.97
CA ALA A 196 -3.60 -5.99 16.68
C ALA A 196 -3.53 -7.04 17.80
N ARG A 197 -4.60 -7.19 18.59
CA ARG A 197 -4.69 -8.24 19.63
C ARG A 197 -4.74 -9.65 19.03
N LYS A 198 -5.55 -9.86 17.99
CA LYS A 198 -5.72 -11.17 17.34
C LYS A 198 -4.39 -11.69 16.79
N TRP A 199 -3.61 -10.82 16.19
CA TRP A 199 -2.32 -11.17 15.57
C TRP A 199 -1.11 -10.94 16.49
N ARG A 200 -1.33 -10.53 17.73
CA ARG A 200 -0.27 -10.28 18.72
C ARG A 200 0.81 -9.32 18.21
N LEU A 201 0.36 -8.26 17.50
CA LEU A 201 1.29 -7.29 16.92
C LEU A 201 2.03 -6.52 18.01
N PRO A 202 3.29 -6.11 17.76
CA PRO A 202 4.03 -5.22 18.65
C PRO A 202 3.28 -3.95 18.97
N GLY A 203 3.45 -3.44 20.19
CA GLY A 203 2.74 -2.23 20.66
C GLY A 203 2.91 -1.01 19.77
N LEU A 204 4.10 -0.84 19.20
CA LEU A 204 4.46 0.22 18.25
C LEU A 204 3.56 0.15 16.99
N ILE A 205 3.44 -1.03 16.38
CA ILE A 205 2.57 -1.23 15.21
C ILE A 205 1.11 -1.03 15.59
N ALA A 206 0.66 -1.62 16.72
CA ALA A 206 -0.71 -1.46 17.20
C ALA A 206 -1.08 0.01 17.45
N HIS A 207 -0.11 0.84 17.86
CA HIS A 207 -0.28 2.27 18.02
C HIS A 207 -0.44 2.98 16.67
N ALA A 208 0.38 2.66 15.69
CA ALA A 208 0.34 3.25 14.35
C ALA A 208 -0.90 2.86 13.53
N MET A 209 -1.50 1.70 13.81
CA MET A 209 -2.74 1.24 13.15
C MET A 209 -3.96 2.12 13.46
N LYS A 210 -3.95 2.89 14.54
CA LYS A 210 -5.10 3.68 14.97
C LYS A 210 -5.20 4.98 14.18
N PRO A 211 -6.33 5.25 13.50
CA PRO A 211 -6.60 6.57 12.96
C PRO A 211 -6.56 7.63 14.06
N ARG A 212 -5.94 8.75 13.77
CA ARG A 212 -5.85 9.90 14.71
C ARG A 212 -6.04 11.21 13.98
N ALA A 213 -6.55 12.20 14.67
CA ALA A 213 -6.54 13.57 14.19
C ALA A 213 -5.15 14.16 14.45
N LEU A 214 -4.53 14.70 13.41
CA LEU A 214 -3.28 15.44 13.50
C LEU A 214 -3.56 16.89 13.11
N SER A 215 -3.08 17.81 13.92
CA SER A 215 -3.03 19.23 13.59
C SER A 215 -1.61 19.66 13.29
N THR A 216 -1.45 20.79 12.62
CA THR A 216 -0.14 21.39 12.30
C THR A 216 0.66 21.79 13.53
N ASP A 217 0.01 21.85 14.71
CA ASP A 217 0.62 22.22 15.99
C ASP A 217 0.81 21.00 16.92
N THR A 218 0.54 19.78 16.44
CA THR A 218 0.74 18.56 17.22
C THR A 218 2.20 18.41 17.60
N VAL A 219 2.49 18.17 18.86
CA VAL A 219 3.82 17.84 19.36
C VAL A 219 3.95 16.32 19.42
N LEU A 220 4.97 15.78 18.80
CA LEU A 220 5.30 14.34 18.82
C LEU A 220 6.33 14.12 19.91
N GLU A 221 5.96 13.40 20.97
CA GLU A 221 6.82 13.20 22.14
C GLU A 221 7.72 11.98 22.01
N THR A 222 7.25 10.97 21.28
CA THR A 222 7.96 9.69 21.16
C THR A 222 8.18 9.29 19.70
N HIS A 223 9.12 8.37 19.48
CA HIS A 223 9.30 7.72 18.18
C HIS A 223 8.02 7.03 17.69
N SER A 224 7.29 6.38 18.60
CA SER A 224 5.99 5.76 18.28
C SER A 224 4.95 6.77 17.80
N ASP A 225 4.94 8.00 18.35
CA ASP A 225 4.05 9.07 17.88
C ASP A 225 4.43 9.55 16.49
N TRP A 226 5.74 9.65 16.22
CA TRP A 226 6.23 10.00 14.90
C TRP A 226 5.83 8.94 13.85
N LEU A 227 6.01 7.65 14.15
CA LEU A 227 5.61 6.56 13.25
C LEU A 227 4.09 6.58 12.96
N ALA A 228 3.28 6.82 13.98
CA ALA A 228 1.83 6.93 13.80
C ALA A 228 1.43 8.20 13.05
N ALA A 229 2.14 9.31 13.23
CA ALA A 229 1.88 10.56 12.52
C ALA A 229 2.26 10.46 11.04
N ILE A 230 3.43 9.91 10.71
CA ILE A 230 3.83 9.74 9.31
C ILE A 230 2.93 8.76 8.59
N ALA A 231 2.51 7.66 9.24
CA ALA A 231 1.54 6.71 8.68
C ALA A 231 0.21 7.39 8.35
N GLN A 232 -0.32 8.18 9.27
CA GLN A 232 -1.57 8.92 9.07
C GLN A 232 -1.48 9.95 7.95
N VAL A 233 -0.43 10.76 7.91
CA VAL A 233 -0.24 11.80 6.89
C VAL A 233 -0.03 11.18 5.52
N SER A 234 0.78 10.14 5.41
CA SER A 234 1.00 9.40 4.16
C SER A 234 -0.27 8.72 3.66
N ALA A 235 -1.11 8.19 4.57
CA ALA A 235 -2.40 7.61 4.21
C ALA A 235 -3.38 8.66 3.64
N GLN A 236 -3.39 9.87 4.19
CA GLN A 236 -4.20 10.99 3.67
C GLN A 236 -3.69 11.47 2.32
N ALA A 237 -2.37 11.60 2.16
CA ALA A 237 -1.73 11.99 0.91
C ALA A 237 -2.01 10.96 -0.20
N ALA A 238 -1.88 9.67 0.09
CA ALA A 238 -2.22 8.60 -0.84
C ALA A 238 -3.71 8.59 -1.21
N ALA A 239 -4.60 8.85 -0.25
CA ALA A 239 -6.03 8.94 -0.53
C ALA A 239 -6.35 10.08 -1.51
N THR A 240 -5.68 11.23 -1.38
CA THR A 240 -5.80 12.37 -2.31
C THR A 240 -5.23 12.02 -3.67
N MET A 241 -4.05 11.41 -3.74
CA MET A 241 -3.41 11.01 -5.00
C MET A 241 -4.25 10.01 -5.78
N VAL A 242 -4.74 8.96 -5.13
CA VAL A 242 -5.52 7.89 -5.79
C VAL A 242 -6.91 8.38 -6.22
N ARG A 243 -7.51 9.32 -5.48
CA ARG A 243 -8.82 9.88 -5.81
C ARG A 243 -8.76 10.89 -6.96
N ASP A 244 -7.85 11.84 -6.88
CA ASP A 244 -7.87 13.05 -7.71
C ASP A 244 -6.68 13.14 -8.68
N GLY A 245 -5.62 12.37 -8.46
CA GLY A 245 -4.35 12.46 -9.21
C GLY A 245 -3.65 13.83 -9.08
N ASN A 246 -4.07 14.66 -8.13
CA ASN A 246 -3.61 16.06 -8.03
C ASN A 246 -2.36 16.16 -7.14
N GLN A 247 -1.19 16.19 -7.79
CA GLN A 247 0.11 16.34 -7.13
C GLN A 247 0.20 17.59 -6.24
N ALA A 248 -0.29 18.73 -6.71
CA ALA A 248 -0.20 19.97 -5.95
C ALA A 248 -0.98 19.89 -4.63
N SER A 249 -2.13 19.21 -4.62
CA SER A 249 -2.90 18.98 -3.39
C SER A 249 -2.19 18.03 -2.43
N VAL A 250 -1.52 16.99 -2.95
CA VAL A 250 -0.72 16.05 -2.15
C VAL A 250 0.49 16.75 -1.55
N GLU A 251 1.21 17.55 -2.36
CA GLU A 251 2.37 18.32 -1.91
C GLU A 251 1.97 19.34 -0.83
N ALA A 252 0.89 20.08 -1.03
CA ALA A 252 0.37 21.03 -0.06
C ALA A 252 -0.01 20.36 1.27
N LEU A 253 -0.64 19.17 1.22
CA LEU A 253 -0.96 18.39 2.41
C LEU A 253 0.31 17.99 3.17
N LEU A 254 1.30 17.44 2.49
CA LEU A 254 2.56 16.99 3.11
C LEU A 254 3.34 18.18 3.70
N LEU A 255 3.42 19.29 2.97
CA LEU A 255 4.09 20.53 3.44
C LEU A 255 3.39 21.10 4.68
N SER A 256 2.06 21.02 4.79
CA SER A 256 1.34 21.50 5.98
C SER A 256 1.74 20.73 7.25
N HIS A 257 2.19 19.49 7.14
CA HIS A 257 2.65 18.66 8.26
C HIS A 257 4.18 18.52 8.34
N ALA A 258 4.92 19.16 7.43
CA ALA A 258 6.38 19.03 7.35
C ALA A 258 7.08 19.42 8.65
N LYS A 259 6.64 20.51 9.30
CA LYS A 259 7.18 20.96 10.60
C LYS A 259 6.98 19.92 11.70
N VAL A 260 5.80 19.30 11.78
CA VAL A 260 5.46 18.30 12.80
C VAL A 260 6.30 17.03 12.61
N LEU A 261 6.47 16.62 11.36
CA LEU A 261 7.19 15.40 10.99
C LEU A 261 8.71 15.59 10.88
N GLY A 262 9.21 16.85 10.93
CA GLY A 262 10.62 17.18 10.76
C GLY A 262 11.11 16.91 9.34
N LEU A 263 10.31 17.27 8.32
CA LEU A 263 10.60 17.06 6.90
C LEU A 263 11.03 18.35 6.23
N ASP A 264 11.89 18.22 5.23
CA ASP A 264 12.24 19.32 4.33
C ASP A 264 11.36 19.34 3.09
N ALA A 265 11.19 20.53 2.48
CA ALA A 265 10.37 20.68 1.27
C ALA A 265 10.92 19.87 0.07
N SER A 266 12.24 19.68 0.01
CA SER A 266 12.90 18.84 -1.00
C SER A 266 12.47 17.38 -0.89
N ASP A 267 12.39 16.84 0.35
CA ASP A 267 11.98 15.46 0.61
C ASP A 267 10.53 15.24 0.21
N VAL A 268 9.67 16.22 0.52
CA VAL A 268 8.25 16.20 0.12
C VAL A 268 8.10 16.14 -1.40
N SER A 269 8.82 16.99 -2.16
CA SER A 269 8.74 16.98 -3.61
C SER A 269 9.26 15.67 -4.23
N VAL A 270 10.27 15.06 -3.64
CA VAL A 270 10.76 13.73 -4.06
C VAL A 270 9.69 12.68 -3.79
N ALA A 271 9.12 12.66 -2.59
CA ALA A 271 8.11 11.67 -2.20
C ALA A 271 6.87 11.73 -3.10
N VAL A 272 6.39 12.92 -3.44
CA VAL A 272 5.23 13.10 -4.34
C VAL A 272 5.51 12.51 -5.71
N ARG A 273 6.68 12.80 -6.31
CA ARG A 273 7.06 12.27 -7.62
C ARG A 273 7.20 10.74 -7.62
N GLN A 274 7.79 10.16 -6.57
CA GLN A 274 7.94 8.71 -6.45
C GLN A 274 6.59 8.01 -6.33
N ALA A 275 5.72 8.54 -5.50
CA ALA A 275 4.38 8.03 -5.30
C ALA A 275 3.53 8.10 -6.57
N GLU A 276 3.69 9.17 -7.37
CA GLU A 276 3.00 9.31 -8.66
C GLU A 276 3.43 8.25 -9.66
N VAL A 277 4.72 8.00 -9.79
CA VAL A 277 5.25 6.96 -10.69
C VAL A 277 4.68 5.59 -10.30
N LEU A 278 4.64 5.26 -9.01
CA LEU A 278 4.04 4.03 -8.53
C LEU A 278 2.53 3.99 -8.81
N ASN A 279 1.81 5.07 -8.52
CA ASN A 279 0.38 5.16 -8.75
C ASN A 279 0.02 4.95 -10.22
N ALA A 280 0.74 5.58 -11.15
CA ALA A 280 0.57 5.41 -12.58
C ALA A 280 0.85 3.97 -13.02
N SER A 281 1.92 3.34 -12.52
CA SER A 281 2.28 1.96 -12.86
C SER A 281 1.24 0.93 -12.42
N ILE A 282 0.56 1.16 -11.29
CA ILE A 282 -0.53 0.31 -10.82
C ILE A 282 -1.74 0.45 -11.76
N VAL A 283 -2.13 1.69 -12.11
CA VAL A 283 -3.25 1.96 -13.02
C VAL A 283 -3.02 1.33 -14.40
N GLU A 284 -1.81 1.47 -14.96
CA GLU A 284 -1.48 0.84 -16.25
C GLU A 284 -1.53 -0.69 -16.21
N SER A 285 -1.17 -1.31 -15.10
CA SER A 285 -1.21 -2.77 -14.94
C SER A 285 -2.64 -3.33 -14.89
N GLU A 286 -3.62 -2.50 -14.55
CA GLU A 286 -5.04 -2.86 -14.45
C GLU A 286 -5.82 -2.61 -15.74
N SER A 287 -5.27 -1.83 -16.69
CA SER A 287 -5.90 -1.68 -18.01
C SER A 287 -5.76 -2.98 -18.78
N PRO A 288 -6.88 -3.66 -19.17
CA PRO A 288 -6.79 -4.86 -19.99
C PRO A 288 -6.07 -4.50 -21.29
N ALA A 289 -5.13 -5.36 -21.70
CA ALA A 289 -4.43 -5.25 -22.97
C ALA A 289 -5.45 -5.18 -24.11
N GLN A 290 -5.84 -3.97 -24.51
CA GLN A 290 -6.47 -3.72 -25.79
C GLN A 290 -5.36 -3.78 -26.83
N ASP A 291 -5.62 -4.60 -27.89
CA ASP A 291 -4.84 -4.77 -29.11
C ASP A 291 -3.82 -5.92 -29.17
N ALA A 292 -4.38 -7.14 -29.23
CA ALA A 292 -3.71 -8.22 -29.98
C ALA A 292 -4.65 -8.94 -30.97
N THR A 293 -5.71 -8.27 -31.47
CA THR A 293 -6.68 -8.94 -32.36
C THR A 293 -6.94 -8.18 -33.69
N THR A 294 -6.05 -7.28 -34.12
CA THR A 294 -6.31 -6.53 -35.38
C THR A 294 -5.28 -6.81 -36.48
N LEU A 295 -4.43 -7.82 -36.38
CA LEU A 295 -3.47 -8.15 -37.46
C LEU A 295 -3.63 -9.56 -38.06
N ALA A 296 -4.78 -10.21 -37.95
CA ALA A 296 -5.01 -11.51 -38.56
C ALA A 296 -6.25 -11.56 -39.49
N HIS A 297 -6.49 -10.51 -40.27
CA HIS A 297 -7.46 -10.58 -41.39
C HIS A 297 -6.97 -9.69 -42.53
N GLY A 298 -6.13 -10.25 -43.37
CA GLY A 298 -5.72 -9.59 -44.61
C GLY A 298 -4.63 -10.33 -45.36
N ALA A 299 -4.89 -11.50 -45.91
CA ALA A 299 -4.34 -11.97 -47.20
C ALA A 299 -4.80 -13.42 -47.48
N ARG A 300 -5.91 -13.58 -48.20
CA ARG A 300 -6.08 -14.71 -49.08
C ARG A 300 -5.44 -14.35 -50.41
N PRO A 301 -4.54 -15.14 -50.95
CA PRO A 301 -4.26 -15.09 -52.37
C PRO A 301 -5.29 -15.93 -53.13
N ASP A 302 -6.03 -15.29 -54.01
CA ASP A 302 -6.77 -15.98 -55.06
C ASP A 302 -5.82 -16.87 -55.88
N ASN A 303 -6.17 -18.12 -56.02
CA ASN A 303 -5.53 -19.03 -56.93
C ASN A 303 -6.44 -19.23 -58.13
N VAL A 304 -6.00 -18.73 -59.29
CA VAL A 304 -6.54 -19.01 -60.60
C VAL A 304 -5.64 -19.98 -61.29
N LEU A 305 -6.20 -21.07 -61.80
CA LEU A 305 -5.75 -22.16 -62.64
C LEU A 305 -5.14 -23.34 -61.93
#